data_bf8a8771eca39acadd2982b3837ae11f
#
_entry.id   bf8a8771eca39acadd2982b3837ae11f
#
_cell.length_a   1.000
_cell.length_b   1.000
_cell.length_c   1.000
_cell.angle_alpha   90.00
_cell.angle_beta   90.00
_cell.angle_gamma   90.00
#
_symmetry.space_group_name_H-M   'P 1'
#
loop_
_entity.id
_entity.type
_entity.pdbx_description
1 polymer ?
#
loop_
_entity_poly.entity_id
_entity_poly.type
_entity_poly.pdbx_seq_one_letter_code
_entity_poly.pdbx_strand_id
1 'polypeptide(L)'
;MDADLLLRVAVWSDDRSVAGVATTTFDDWEIFEVGDLNELTALENEGRLDYVLIDVDILLGLTPSGNHRSCLKVLHQASIGARVVVLTAPDRLRDAVDFVRMGADDYLTYPPNPASLIHVRESIVRQERTRAEISYLRDHVWESEALSAVPNRSEAMTAVLFKIRQVAPTRSTVLVTGETGTGKGFLAGIIHGSSSRADRQLVRVHCGAIPDTLLESELFGHERGAFTGADRRKLGKFEIADGGTILLDEVATISRAMQVKLLQVLQERRFQRVGGEHDIEVDVRIIAASNMDLPALCEQGLFRQDLFYRLNVFPIEIPPLRERREDIPLLVDVLFERLCAVHGKDTLDLHPAVMEAFMAYDWPGNVRELENLLERAVILETGARLLPEDFPDELFENQLFGRIEVDTAENLAEVRERAVERAEQLYLREQLTNHGGRIDATARAAGLSPRQLHRLMTRHRLKKEDFRG
;
A
#
# COMPACT_ATOMS: atom_id res chain seq x y z
N MET A 1 -14.02 -26.51 31.61
CA MET A 1 -15.14 -26.48 30.62
C MET A 1 -15.41 -25.02 30.43
N ASP A 2 -14.59 -24.41 29.60
CA ASP A 2 -14.51 -22.96 29.45
C ASP A 2 -15.59 -22.54 28.47
N ALA A 3 -16.25 -21.43 28.77
CA ALA A 3 -17.26 -20.83 27.89
C ALA A 3 -16.54 -20.32 26.65
N ASP A 4 -16.40 -21.19 25.63
CA ASP A 4 -16.04 -20.78 24.27
C ASP A 4 -16.97 -19.63 23.86
N LEU A 5 -16.38 -18.54 23.38
CA LEU A 5 -17.12 -17.38 22.89
C LEU A 5 -17.96 -17.82 21.69
N LEU A 6 -19.19 -18.19 21.99
CA LEU A 6 -20.18 -18.63 21.03
C LEU A 6 -20.51 -17.45 20.09
N LEU A 7 -20.64 -17.71 18.80
CA LEU A 7 -21.19 -16.73 17.85
C LEU A 7 -22.65 -16.47 18.21
N ARG A 8 -23.01 -15.22 18.42
CA ARG A 8 -24.37 -14.84 18.79
C ARG A 8 -25.27 -14.73 17.56
N VAL A 9 -26.25 -15.60 17.48
CA VAL A 9 -27.14 -15.72 16.31
C VAL A 9 -28.59 -15.49 16.74
N ALA A 10 -29.20 -14.44 16.23
CA ALA A 10 -30.62 -14.23 16.40
C ALA A 10 -31.39 -14.94 15.28
N VAL A 11 -32.44 -15.65 15.66
CA VAL A 11 -33.39 -16.31 14.75
C VAL A 11 -34.75 -15.64 14.91
N TRP A 12 -35.18 -14.93 13.88
CA TRP A 12 -36.49 -14.29 13.82
C TRP A 12 -37.34 -14.96 12.75
N SER A 13 -38.01 -16.02 13.15
CA SER A 13 -38.81 -16.87 12.26
C SER A 13 -39.98 -17.45 13.00
N ASP A 14 -41.10 -17.65 12.31
CA ASP A 14 -42.26 -18.36 12.81
C ASP A 14 -42.03 -19.88 12.88
N ASP A 15 -41.03 -20.39 12.14
CA ASP A 15 -40.65 -21.81 12.15
C ASP A 15 -39.54 -22.09 13.18
N ARG A 16 -39.93 -22.65 14.34
CA ARG A 16 -39.02 -23.03 15.42
C ARG A 16 -38.01 -24.12 15.04
N SER A 17 -38.17 -24.79 13.91
CA SER A 17 -37.22 -25.82 13.48
C SER A 17 -35.86 -25.20 13.09
N VAL A 18 -35.83 -23.94 12.68
CA VAL A 18 -34.62 -23.21 12.27
C VAL A 18 -33.61 -23.12 13.42
N ALA A 19 -34.08 -22.66 14.59
CA ALA A 19 -33.24 -22.55 15.79
C ALA A 19 -32.70 -23.93 16.22
N GLY A 20 -33.54 -24.95 16.17
CA GLY A 20 -33.15 -26.34 16.50
C GLY A 20 -32.10 -26.92 15.57
N VAL A 21 -32.22 -26.69 14.24
CA VAL A 21 -31.23 -27.15 13.26
C VAL A 21 -29.94 -26.37 13.42
N ALA A 22 -29.99 -25.07 13.65
CA ALA A 22 -28.79 -24.25 13.85
C ALA A 22 -28.02 -24.68 15.12
N THR A 23 -28.71 -24.90 16.24
CA THR A 23 -28.11 -25.39 17.50
C THR A 23 -27.45 -26.75 17.35
N THR A 24 -28.05 -27.66 16.55
CA THR A 24 -27.48 -29.00 16.33
C THR A 24 -26.37 -29.03 15.29
N THR A 25 -26.26 -27.98 14.48
CA THR A 25 -25.24 -27.90 13.39
C THR A 25 -23.93 -27.25 13.85
N PHE A 26 -24.02 -26.29 14.77
CA PHE A 26 -22.89 -25.52 15.21
C PHE A 26 -22.79 -25.49 16.73
N ASP A 27 -21.78 -26.12 17.28
CA ASP A 27 -21.47 -26.10 18.72
C ASP A 27 -20.94 -24.73 19.18
N ASP A 28 -20.48 -23.90 18.24
CA ASP A 28 -19.92 -22.55 18.44
C ASP A 28 -20.97 -21.43 18.26
N TRP A 29 -22.29 -21.77 18.21
CA TRP A 29 -23.36 -20.79 18.06
C TRP A 29 -24.20 -20.69 19.34
N GLU A 30 -24.37 -19.46 19.85
CA GLU A 30 -25.37 -19.14 20.89
C GLU A 30 -26.62 -18.57 20.21
N ILE A 31 -27.71 -19.30 20.24
CA ILE A 31 -28.91 -19.01 19.46
C ILE A 31 -29.95 -18.35 20.32
N PHE A 32 -30.49 -17.23 19.85
CA PHE A 32 -31.56 -16.45 20.47
C PHE A 32 -32.76 -16.42 19.53
N GLU A 33 -33.90 -16.92 19.99
CA GLU A 33 -35.16 -16.74 19.29
C GLU A 33 -35.73 -15.35 19.61
N VAL A 34 -36.16 -14.62 18.57
CA VAL A 34 -36.63 -13.23 18.66
C VAL A 34 -38.01 -13.11 18.03
N GLY A 35 -38.91 -12.39 18.67
CA GLY A 35 -40.29 -12.22 18.21
C GLY A 35 -40.55 -10.84 17.57
N ASP A 36 -39.78 -9.83 17.90
CA ASP A 36 -39.94 -8.48 17.33
C ASP A 36 -38.63 -7.69 17.21
N LEU A 37 -38.70 -6.49 16.57
CA LEU A 37 -37.57 -5.63 16.36
C LEU A 37 -36.96 -5.07 17.66
N ASN A 38 -37.80 -4.90 18.72
CA ASN A 38 -37.34 -4.37 20.00
C ASN A 38 -36.51 -5.40 20.75
N GLU A 39 -36.92 -6.68 20.72
CA GLU A 39 -36.14 -7.79 21.26
C GLU A 39 -34.83 -7.95 20.53
N LEU A 40 -34.81 -7.86 19.19
CA LEU A 40 -33.61 -7.92 18.38
C LEU A 40 -32.66 -6.78 18.73
N THR A 41 -33.17 -5.56 18.87
CA THR A 41 -32.37 -4.37 19.25
C THR A 41 -31.87 -4.47 20.70
N ALA A 42 -32.64 -5.02 21.60
CA ALA A 42 -32.22 -5.26 23.00
C ALA A 42 -31.06 -6.26 23.06
N LEU A 43 -31.15 -7.36 22.33
CA LEU A 43 -30.12 -8.38 22.23
C LEU A 43 -28.82 -7.82 21.62
N GLU A 44 -28.91 -6.95 20.60
CA GLU A 44 -27.75 -6.24 20.01
C GLU A 44 -27.10 -5.30 21.03
N ASN A 45 -27.88 -4.61 21.87
CA ASN A 45 -27.41 -3.73 22.94
C ASN A 45 -26.78 -4.49 24.13
N GLU A 46 -27.26 -5.69 24.45
CA GLU A 46 -26.67 -6.58 25.47
C GLU A 46 -25.33 -7.17 25.01
N GLY A 47 -25.17 -7.35 23.72
CA GLY A 47 -23.94 -7.83 23.11
C GLY A 47 -24.17 -8.08 21.63
N ARG A 48 -23.30 -7.52 20.79
CA ARG A 48 -23.42 -7.51 19.34
C ARG A 48 -23.72 -8.90 18.77
N LEU A 49 -24.67 -8.96 17.85
CA LEU A 49 -25.02 -10.17 17.10
C LEU A 49 -24.06 -10.36 15.92
N ASP A 50 -23.66 -11.60 15.67
CA ASP A 50 -22.85 -11.98 14.52
C ASP A 50 -23.73 -12.28 13.30
N TYR A 51 -24.83 -12.99 13.50
CA TYR A 51 -25.81 -13.33 12.47
C TYR A 51 -27.23 -13.03 12.90
N VAL A 52 -28.06 -12.65 11.94
CA VAL A 52 -29.52 -12.59 12.06
C VAL A 52 -30.11 -13.43 10.94
N LEU A 53 -30.76 -14.53 11.30
CA LEU A 53 -31.60 -15.34 10.41
C LEU A 53 -33.02 -14.83 10.52
N ILE A 54 -33.56 -14.23 9.46
CA ILE A 54 -34.84 -13.56 9.49
C ILE A 54 -35.74 -14.02 8.33
N ASP A 55 -36.99 -14.28 8.63
CA ASP A 55 -37.98 -14.70 7.62
C ASP A 55 -38.30 -13.59 6.64
N VAL A 56 -38.45 -13.94 5.37
CA VAL A 56 -38.78 -12.99 4.28
C VAL A 56 -40.11 -12.26 4.56
N ASP A 57 -41.09 -12.94 5.13
CA ASP A 57 -42.41 -12.35 5.42
C ASP A 57 -42.34 -11.35 6.58
N ILE A 58 -41.55 -11.65 7.59
CA ILE A 58 -41.25 -10.74 8.69
C ILE A 58 -40.51 -9.51 8.18
N LEU A 59 -39.46 -9.69 7.35
CA LEU A 59 -38.70 -8.61 6.72
C LEU A 59 -39.61 -7.66 5.94
N LEU A 60 -40.46 -8.19 5.07
CA LEU A 60 -41.42 -7.40 4.28
C LEU A 60 -42.43 -6.65 5.15
N GLY A 61 -42.77 -7.20 6.31
CA GLY A 61 -43.64 -6.58 7.29
C GLY A 61 -43.05 -5.40 8.07
N LEU A 62 -41.71 -5.21 8.04
CA LEU A 62 -41.03 -4.13 8.76
C LEU A 62 -41.36 -2.72 8.21
N THR A 63 -41.87 -2.62 7.00
CA THR A 63 -42.28 -1.34 6.42
C THR A 63 -43.63 -1.43 5.71
N PRO A 64 -44.48 -0.38 5.81
CA PRO A 64 -45.79 -0.37 5.13
C PRO A 64 -45.71 -0.50 3.62
N SER A 65 -44.58 -0.13 3.03
CA SER A 65 -44.37 -0.15 1.57
C SER A 65 -43.94 -1.52 1.05
N GLY A 66 -43.49 -2.43 1.92
CA GLY A 66 -42.93 -3.74 1.53
C GLY A 66 -41.73 -3.67 0.59
N ASN A 67 -41.05 -2.52 0.54
CA ASN A 67 -39.89 -2.33 -0.34
C ASN A 67 -38.64 -2.94 0.30
N HIS A 68 -38.02 -3.91 -0.36
CA HIS A 68 -36.85 -4.66 0.11
C HIS A 68 -35.71 -3.76 0.65
N ARG A 69 -35.38 -2.67 -0.05
CA ARG A 69 -34.34 -1.71 0.36
C ARG A 69 -34.73 -0.95 1.64
N SER A 70 -36.00 -0.62 1.79
CA SER A 70 -36.50 0.10 2.98
C SER A 70 -36.52 -0.82 4.20
N CYS A 71 -36.85 -2.10 4.02
CA CYS A 71 -36.87 -3.10 5.08
C CYS A 71 -35.46 -3.34 5.65
N LEU A 72 -34.46 -3.52 4.81
CA LEU A 72 -33.07 -3.65 5.25
C LEU A 72 -32.55 -2.37 5.92
N LYS A 73 -32.96 -1.18 5.46
CA LYS A 73 -32.59 0.07 6.13
C LYS A 73 -33.12 0.16 7.57
N VAL A 74 -34.27 -0.41 7.87
CA VAL A 74 -34.80 -0.45 9.23
C VAL A 74 -33.87 -1.24 10.15
N LEU A 75 -33.38 -2.40 9.72
CA LEU A 75 -32.38 -3.18 10.47
C LEU A 75 -31.08 -2.39 10.67
N HIS A 76 -30.55 -1.74 9.63
CA HIS A 76 -29.33 -0.93 9.74
C HIS A 76 -29.52 0.31 10.62
N GLN A 77 -30.71 0.93 10.63
CA GLN A 77 -31.02 2.08 11.49
C GLN A 77 -31.16 1.67 12.96
N ALA A 78 -31.55 0.43 13.23
CA ALA A 78 -31.55 -0.15 14.58
C ALA A 78 -30.11 -0.51 15.05
N SER A 79 -29.08 -0.04 14.35
CA SER A 79 -27.65 -0.30 14.62
C SER A 79 -27.27 -1.79 14.61
N ILE A 80 -28.04 -2.62 13.91
CA ILE A 80 -27.76 -4.04 13.79
C ILE A 80 -26.62 -4.23 12.79
N GLY A 81 -25.43 -4.51 13.30
CA GLY A 81 -24.24 -4.77 12.50
C GLY A 81 -24.02 -6.25 12.14
N ALA A 82 -25.01 -7.10 12.46
CA ALA A 82 -24.97 -8.53 12.18
C ALA A 82 -25.12 -8.84 10.69
N ARG A 83 -24.65 -10.03 10.28
CA ARG A 83 -24.88 -10.58 8.94
C ARG A 83 -26.34 -11.02 8.81
N VAL A 84 -27.02 -10.53 7.78
CA VAL A 84 -28.44 -10.82 7.55
C VAL A 84 -28.57 -11.96 6.55
N VAL A 85 -29.13 -13.08 7.03
CA VAL A 85 -29.48 -14.25 6.22
C VAL A 85 -30.99 -14.36 6.13
N VAL A 86 -31.54 -14.31 4.94
CA VAL A 86 -32.98 -14.31 4.70
C VAL A 86 -33.49 -15.75 4.62
N LEU A 87 -34.46 -16.11 5.49
CA LEU A 87 -35.16 -17.39 5.45
C LEU A 87 -36.36 -17.29 4.51
N THR A 88 -36.57 -18.28 3.65
CA THR A 88 -37.63 -18.22 2.65
C THR A 88 -38.22 -19.58 2.29
N ALA A 89 -39.48 -19.60 2.00
CA ALA A 89 -40.11 -20.76 1.37
C ALA A 89 -39.75 -20.82 -0.14
N PRO A 90 -39.77 -22.00 -0.77
CA PRO A 90 -39.41 -22.16 -2.18
C PRO A 90 -40.23 -21.32 -3.16
N ASP A 91 -41.46 -21.01 -2.85
CA ASP A 91 -42.37 -20.17 -3.63
C ASP A 91 -42.05 -18.67 -3.56
N ARG A 92 -41.32 -18.23 -2.49
CA ARG A 92 -40.91 -16.85 -2.23
C ARG A 92 -39.42 -16.58 -2.54
N LEU A 93 -38.76 -17.48 -3.25
CA LEU A 93 -37.34 -17.43 -3.52
C LEU A 93 -36.92 -16.11 -4.23
N ARG A 94 -37.79 -15.50 -5.06
CA ARG A 94 -37.52 -14.25 -5.73
C ARG A 94 -37.32 -13.10 -4.75
N ASP A 95 -38.16 -13.00 -3.73
CA ASP A 95 -38.04 -11.95 -2.71
C ASP A 95 -36.72 -12.08 -1.93
N ALA A 96 -36.31 -13.30 -1.57
CA ALA A 96 -35.05 -13.55 -0.91
C ALA A 96 -33.84 -13.14 -1.78
N VAL A 97 -33.86 -13.48 -3.08
CA VAL A 97 -32.80 -13.06 -4.02
C VAL A 97 -32.75 -11.54 -4.16
N ASP A 98 -33.91 -10.87 -4.16
CA ASP A 98 -33.96 -9.41 -4.24
C ASP A 98 -33.43 -8.78 -2.94
N PHE A 99 -33.67 -9.36 -1.76
CA PHE A 99 -33.03 -8.93 -0.52
C PHE A 99 -31.50 -9.06 -0.57
N VAL A 100 -30.97 -10.17 -1.08
CA VAL A 100 -29.50 -10.34 -1.24
C VAL A 100 -28.93 -9.29 -2.19
N ARG A 101 -29.61 -9.00 -3.31
CA ARG A 101 -29.21 -7.93 -4.24
C ARG A 101 -29.23 -6.53 -3.59
N MET A 102 -30.09 -6.32 -2.59
CA MET A 102 -30.23 -5.04 -1.88
C MET A 102 -29.35 -4.92 -0.64
N GLY A 103 -28.59 -5.97 -0.27
CA GLY A 103 -27.61 -5.89 0.80
C GLY A 103 -27.73 -6.91 1.93
N ALA A 104 -28.63 -7.89 1.86
CA ALA A 104 -28.56 -9.07 2.73
C ALA A 104 -27.36 -9.94 2.32
N ASP A 105 -26.75 -10.67 3.27
CA ASP A 105 -25.52 -11.42 3.03
C ASP A 105 -25.75 -12.73 2.28
N ASP A 106 -26.84 -13.46 2.59
CA ASP A 106 -27.25 -14.70 1.91
C ASP A 106 -28.72 -15.06 2.19
N TYR A 107 -29.19 -16.18 1.70
CA TYR A 107 -30.52 -16.71 1.99
C TYR A 107 -30.51 -18.22 2.24
N LEU A 108 -31.52 -18.72 2.97
CA LEU A 108 -31.76 -20.13 3.24
C LEU A 108 -33.20 -20.48 2.88
N THR A 109 -33.40 -21.66 2.28
CA THR A 109 -34.74 -22.16 1.95
C THR A 109 -35.24 -23.14 3.01
N TYR A 110 -36.56 -23.11 3.29
CA TYR A 110 -37.21 -24.07 4.12
C TYR A 110 -37.41 -25.44 3.44
N PRO A 111 -37.32 -26.54 4.19
CA PRO A 111 -36.82 -26.66 5.56
C PRO A 111 -35.30 -26.51 5.59
N PRO A 112 -34.72 -25.76 6.55
CA PRO A 112 -33.29 -25.64 6.67
C PRO A 112 -32.66 -26.98 7.02
N ASN A 113 -31.48 -27.26 6.51
CA ASN A 113 -30.74 -28.47 6.85
C ASN A 113 -29.27 -28.09 7.20
N PRO A 114 -28.55 -28.97 7.93
CA PRO A 114 -27.19 -28.70 8.34
C PRO A 114 -26.25 -28.30 7.18
N ALA A 115 -26.35 -28.96 6.02
CA ALA A 115 -25.50 -28.70 4.88
C ALA A 115 -25.73 -27.31 4.28
N SER A 116 -26.97 -26.82 4.23
CA SER A 116 -27.28 -25.48 3.74
C SER A 116 -26.80 -24.39 4.71
N LEU A 117 -26.90 -24.59 6.03
CA LEU A 117 -26.36 -23.67 7.02
C LEU A 117 -24.83 -23.57 6.96
N ILE A 118 -24.13 -24.70 6.83
CA ILE A 118 -22.68 -24.74 6.64
C ILE A 118 -22.32 -23.99 5.36
N HIS A 119 -23.04 -24.24 4.26
CA HIS A 119 -22.76 -23.57 2.99
C HIS A 119 -22.91 -22.04 3.07
N VAL A 120 -23.96 -21.55 3.73
CA VAL A 120 -24.17 -20.10 3.92
C VAL A 120 -23.05 -19.49 4.76
N ARG A 121 -22.64 -20.13 5.87
CA ARG A 121 -21.50 -19.68 6.66
C ARG A 121 -20.22 -19.60 5.84
N GLU A 122 -19.92 -20.64 5.07
CA GLU A 122 -18.74 -20.67 4.18
C GLU A 122 -18.83 -19.63 3.07
N SER A 123 -20.02 -19.41 2.49
CA SER A 123 -20.29 -18.40 1.47
C SER A 123 -19.97 -17.00 2.00
N ILE A 124 -20.45 -16.64 3.19
CA ILE A 124 -20.22 -15.35 3.82
C ILE A 124 -18.73 -15.13 4.11
N VAL A 125 -18.05 -16.14 4.69
CA VAL A 125 -16.60 -16.08 4.94
C VAL A 125 -15.82 -15.92 3.62
N ARG A 126 -16.24 -16.62 2.56
CA ARG A 126 -15.62 -16.49 1.22
C ARG A 126 -15.84 -15.11 0.62
N GLN A 127 -17.05 -14.53 0.77
CA GLN A 127 -17.35 -13.17 0.31
C GLN A 127 -16.52 -12.12 1.03
N GLU A 128 -16.26 -12.28 2.33
CA GLU A 128 -15.37 -11.37 3.08
C GLU A 128 -13.94 -11.44 2.56
N ARG A 129 -13.43 -12.65 2.29
CA ARG A 129 -12.12 -12.83 1.64
C ARG A 129 -12.09 -12.17 0.27
N THR A 130 -13.11 -12.39 -0.55
CA THR A 130 -13.21 -11.81 -1.90
C THR A 130 -13.35 -10.27 -1.87
N ARG A 131 -14.07 -9.69 -0.92
CA ARG A 131 -14.17 -8.22 -0.74
C ARG A 131 -12.82 -7.63 -0.31
N ALA A 132 -12.11 -8.29 0.60
CA ALA A 132 -10.75 -7.91 0.98
C ALA A 132 -9.80 -8.01 -0.20
N GLU A 133 -9.95 -9.04 -1.04
CA GLU A 133 -9.19 -9.28 -2.26
C GLU A 133 -9.49 -8.25 -3.36
N ILE A 134 -10.76 -7.88 -3.57
CA ILE A 134 -11.15 -6.82 -4.53
C ILE A 134 -10.66 -5.45 -4.07
N SER A 135 -10.72 -5.14 -2.79
CA SER A 135 -10.10 -3.91 -2.25
C SER A 135 -8.60 -3.91 -2.48
N TYR A 136 -7.96 -5.05 -2.20
CA TYR A 136 -6.55 -5.27 -2.48
C TYR A 136 -6.21 -5.13 -3.98
N LEU A 137 -7.00 -5.73 -4.88
CA LEU A 137 -6.77 -5.66 -6.33
C LEU A 137 -6.96 -4.24 -6.89
N ARG A 138 -7.89 -3.45 -6.34
CA ARG A 138 -8.05 -2.04 -6.71
C ARG A 138 -6.82 -1.20 -6.38
N ASP A 139 -6.17 -1.51 -5.27
CA ASP A 139 -4.94 -0.82 -4.84
C ASP A 139 -3.69 -1.33 -5.59
N HIS A 140 -3.79 -2.48 -6.32
CA HIS A 140 -2.64 -3.25 -6.80
C HIS A 140 -2.69 -3.72 -8.25
N VAL A 141 -3.55 -3.14 -9.10
CA VAL A 141 -3.66 -3.47 -10.55
C VAL A 141 -2.31 -3.39 -11.32
N TRP A 142 -1.29 -2.80 -10.71
CA TRP A 142 0.00 -2.50 -11.33
C TRP A 142 1.12 -3.55 -11.06
N GLU A 143 0.87 -4.58 -10.25
CA GLU A 143 1.96 -5.47 -9.79
C GLU A 143 2.16 -6.77 -10.59
N SER A 144 1.21 -7.19 -11.43
CA SER A 144 1.23 -8.52 -12.05
C SER A 144 2.10 -8.71 -13.29
N GLU A 145 2.66 -7.64 -13.89
CA GLU A 145 3.59 -7.74 -15.04
C GLU A 145 5.05 -7.44 -14.68
N ALA A 146 5.43 -7.55 -13.43
CA ALA A 146 6.36 -6.68 -12.77
C ALA A 146 7.87 -7.03 -12.89
N LEU A 147 8.30 -8.23 -13.21
CA LEU A 147 9.75 -8.54 -13.20
C LEU A 147 10.48 -8.05 -14.47
N SER A 148 9.79 -8.03 -15.61
CA SER A 148 10.30 -7.46 -16.87
C SER A 148 10.06 -5.95 -16.96
N ALA A 149 9.20 -5.40 -16.08
CA ALA A 149 8.75 -4.03 -16.09
C ALA A 149 9.45 -3.11 -15.06
N VAL A 150 10.42 -3.63 -14.27
CA VAL A 150 11.24 -2.74 -13.43
C VAL A 150 12.23 -2.02 -14.32
N PRO A 151 12.01 -0.71 -14.59
CA PRO A 151 12.94 0.04 -15.39
C PRO A 151 14.27 0.13 -14.65
N ASN A 152 15.32 -0.46 -15.19
CA ASN A 152 16.65 -0.36 -14.63
C ASN A 152 17.73 -0.37 -15.71
N ARG A 153 18.75 0.43 -15.53
CA ARG A 153 20.01 0.47 -16.29
C ARG A 153 21.21 0.30 -15.38
N SER A 154 21.03 0.63 -14.10
CA SER A 154 22.12 0.59 -13.13
C SER A 154 22.52 -0.84 -12.80
N GLU A 155 23.83 -1.04 -12.62
CA GLU A 155 24.40 -2.32 -12.17
C GLU A 155 23.89 -2.68 -10.76
N ALA A 156 23.77 -1.68 -9.88
CA ALA A 156 23.27 -1.84 -8.53
C ALA A 156 21.86 -2.44 -8.50
N MET A 157 20.93 -1.90 -9.30
CA MET A 157 19.56 -2.42 -9.36
C MET A 157 19.49 -3.77 -10.08
N THR A 158 20.32 -4.00 -11.07
CA THR A 158 20.47 -5.31 -11.75
C THR A 158 20.85 -6.40 -10.74
N ALA A 159 21.78 -6.11 -9.82
CA ALA A 159 22.16 -7.04 -8.74
C ALA A 159 21.00 -7.33 -7.77
N VAL A 160 20.19 -6.32 -7.44
CA VAL A 160 18.96 -6.47 -6.64
C VAL A 160 17.97 -7.39 -7.34
N LEU A 161 17.67 -7.15 -8.61
CA LEU A 161 16.73 -7.96 -9.39
C LEU A 161 17.24 -9.41 -9.58
N PHE A 162 18.54 -9.60 -9.70
CA PHE A 162 19.12 -10.94 -9.72
C PHE A 162 18.85 -11.69 -8.40
N LYS A 163 19.08 -11.06 -7.23
CA LYS A 163 18.75 -11.65 -5.93
C LYS A 163 17.25 -11.97 -5.80
N ILE A 164 16.37 -11.08 -6.29
CA ILE A 164 14.93 -11.33 -6.30
C ILE A 164 14.57 -12.57 -7.10
N ARG A 165 15.12 -12.73 -8.32
CA ARG A 165 14.89 -13.94 -9.15
C ARG A 165 15.33 -15.23 -8.47
N GLN A 166 16.38 -15.18 -7.66
CA GLN A 166 16.88 -16.34 -6.92
C GLN A 166 15.95 -16.71 -5.75
N VAL A 167 15.47 -15.71 -5.00
CA VAL A 167 14.69 -15.96 -3.77
C VAL A 167 13.20 -16.10 -4.02
N ALA A 168 12.65 -15.51 -5.09
CA ALA A 168 11.22 -15.51 -5.37
C ALA A 168 10.60 -16.93 -5.36
N PRO A 169 11.15 -17.97 -6.02
CA PRO A 169 10.56 -19.30 -6.03
C PRO A 169 10.70 -20.05 -4.70
N THR A 170 11.47 -19.54 -3.75
CA THR A 170 11.69 -20.18 -2.44
C THR A 170 10.63 -19.81 -1.41
N ARG A 171 10.59 -20.55 -0.28
CA ARG A 171 9.76 -20.21 0.89
C ARG A 171 10.51 -19.38 1.95
N SER A 172 11.74 -18.98 1.64
CA SER A 172 12.59 -18.25 2.59
C SER A 172 11.98 -16.91 2.96
N THR A 173 12.18 -16.50 4.22
CA THR A 173 11.91 -15.14 4.68
C THR A 173 12.85 -14.18 3.97
N VAL A 174 12.33 -13.06 3.51
CA VAL A 174 13.11 -12.01 2.82
C VAL A 174 13.07 -10.75 3.66
N LEU A 175 14.24 -10.16 3.91
CA LEU A 175 14.36 -8.85 4.54
C LEU A 175 14.78 -7.82 3.49
N VAL A 176 13.89 -6.89 3.20
CA VAL A 176 14.13 -5.79 2.25
C VAL A 176 14.49 -4.54 3.01
N THR A 177 15.71 -4.04 2.82
CA THR A 177 16.20 -2.81 3.47
C THR A 177 16.44 -1.71 2.44
N GLY A 178 16.47 -0.47 2.88
CA GLY A 178 16.71 0.71 2.05
C GLY A 178 15.97 1.94 2.57
N GLU A 179 16.39 3.10 2.12
CA GLU A 179 15.80 4.38 2.53
C GLU A 179 14.30 4.47 2.25
N THR A 180 13.64 5.43 2.92
CA THR A 180 12.22 5.71 2.64
C THR A 180 12.05 6.12 1.18
N GLY A 181 10.99 5.61 0.51
CA GLY A 181 10.69 5.96 -0.88
C GLY A 181 11.50 5.21 -1.95
N THR A 182 12.37 4.25 -1.59
CA THR A 182 13.17 3.48 -2.57
C THR A 182 12.37 2.42 -3.35
N GLY A 183 11.12 2.11 -2.92
CA GLY A 183 10.25 1.13 -3.58
C GLY A 183 10.24 -0.25 -2.91
N LYS A 184 10.53 -0.35 -1.59
CA LYS A 184 10.53 -1.63 -0.85
C LYS A 184 9.23 -2.44 -1.01
N GLY A 185 8.08 -1.77 -0.84
CA GLY A 185 6.77 -2.40 -0.99
C GLY A 185 6.50 -2.89 -2.42
N PHE A 186 6.95 -2.14 -3.42
CA PHE A 186 6.85 -2.53 -4.83
C PHE A 186 7.68 -3.80 -5.11
N LEU A 187 8.94 -3.85 -4.65
CA LEU A 187 9.78 -5.03 -4.82
C LEU A 187 9.25 -6.25 -4.04
N ALA A 188 8.63 -6.04 -2.88
CA ALA A 188 7.93 -7.13 -2.17
C ALA A 188 6.79 -7.72 -3.00
N GLY A 189 6.03 -6.88 -3.73
CA GLY A 189 5.03 -7.32 -4.70
C GLY A 189 5.63 -8.17 -5.82
N ILE A 190 6.77 -7.74 -6.37
CA ILE A 190 7.50 -8.50 -7.40
C ILE A 190 7.98 -9.87 -6.86
N ILE A 191 8.53 -9.91 -5.65
CA ILE A 191 8.97 -11.16 -5.01
C ILE A 191 7.79 -12.13 -4.86
N HIS A 192 6.64 -11.61 -4.45
CA HIS A 192 5.42 -12.42 -4.34
C HIS A 192 4.91 -12.89 -5.71
N GLY A 193 4.73 -11.97 -6.67
CA GLY A 193 4.23 -12.28 -8.02
C GLY A 193 5.12 -13.24 -8.82
N SER A 194 6.40 -13.33 -8.46
CA SER A 194 7.37 -14.29 -9.06
C SER A 194 7.56 -15.54 -8.24
N SER A 195 6.73 -15.77 -7.21
CA SER A 195 6.82 -16.91 -6.31
C SER A 195 5.87 -18.05 -6.69
N SER A 196 6.04 -19.21 -6.04
CA SER A 196 5.08 -20.31 -6.13
C SER A 196 3.70 -20.00 -5.49
N ARG A 197 3.55 -18.82 -4.87
CA ARG A 197 2.33 -18.33 -4.22
C ARG A 197 1.74 -17.12 -4.93
N ALA A 198 2.13 -16.87 -6.19
CA ALA A 198 1.66 -15.72 -6.97
C ALA A 198 0.13 -15.64 -7.11
N ASP A 199 -0.53 -16.82 -7.19
CA ASP A 199 -2.00 -16.93 -7.25
C ASP A 199 -2.69 -16.81 -5.87
N ARG A 200 -1.92 -16.61 -4.80
CA ARG A 200 -2.41 -16.46 -3.43
C ARG A 200 -2.32 -15.00 -2.99
N GLN A 201 -2.93 -14.69 -1.85
CA GLN A 201 -2.93 -13.31 -1.34
C GLN A 201 -1.54 -12.85 -0.89
N LEU A 202 -1.20 -11.59 -1.21
CA LEU A 202 -0.16 -10.82 -0.56
C LEU A 202 -0.81 -9.83 0.41
N VAL A 203 -0.80 -10.14 1.69
CA VAL A 203 -1.35 -9.26 2.73
C VAL A 203 -0.29 -8.27 3.18
N ARG A 204 -0.58 -6.97 3.07
CA ARG A 204 0.35 -5.90 3.47
C ARG A 204 -0.04 -5.34 4.84
N VAL A 205 0.94 -5.18 5.71
CA VAL A 205 0.77 -4.57 7.04
C VAL A 205 1.84 -3.53 7.26
N HIS A 206 1.42 -2.28 7.44
CA HIS A 206 2.31 -1.16 7.74
C HIS A 206 2.42 -1.00 9.26
N CYS A 207 3.53 -1.45 9.83
CA CYS A 207 3.70 -1.54 11.27
C CYS A 207 3.87 -0.18 11.96
N GLY A 208 4.39 0.82 11.26
CA GLY A 208 4.67 2.15 11.81
C GLY A 208 3.47 3.09 11.92
N ALA A 209 2.36 2.81 11.23
CA ALA A 209 1.21 3.70 11.15
C ALA A 209 0.13 3.45 12.22
N ILE A 210 0.26 2.39 13.01
CA ILE A 210 -0.80 1.87 13.88
C ILE A 210 -0.29 1.78 15.32
N PRO A 211 -1.05 2.25 16.34
CA PRO A 211 -0.70 2.00 17.76
C PRO A 211 -0.57 0.50 18.05
N ASP A 212 0.36 0.13 18.96
CA ASP A 212 0.71 -1.27 19.25
C ASP A 212 -0.49 -2.17 19.57
N THR A 213 -1.43 -1.70 20.36
CA THR A 213 -2.63 -2.47 20.74
C THR A 213 -3.53 -2.78 19.53
N LEU A 214 -3.61 -1.84 18.60
CA LEU A 214 -4.35 -2.02 17.36
C LEU A 214 -3.56 -2.88 16.37
N LEU A 215 -2.24 -2.70 16.30
CA LEU A 215 -1.37 -3.52 15.44
C LEU A 215 -1.42 -4.99 15.85
N GLU A 216 -1.43 -5.28 17.14
CA GLU A 216 -1.56 -6.64 17.66
C GLU A 216 -2.88 -7.28 17.22
N SER A 217 -3.98 -6.54 17.41
CA SER A 217 -5.31 -6.95 16.95
C SER A 217 -5.42 -7.09 15.44
N GLU A 218 -4.74 -6.24 14.66
CA GLU A 218 -4.68 -6.38 13.20
C GLU A 218 -3.90 -7.61 12.77
N LEU A 219 -2.72 -7.85 13.33
CA LEU A 219 -1.84 -8.97 12.94
C LEU A 219 -2.41 -10.32 13.36
N PHE A 220 -2.83 -10.44 14.63
CA PHE A 220 -3.21 -11.72 15.23
C PHE A 220 -4.71 -11.92 15.38
N GLY A 221 -5.51 -10.86 15.11
CA GLY A 221 -6.93 -10.89 15.38
C GLY A 221 -7.24 -10.77 16.87
N HIS A 222 -8.50 -10.74 17.20
CA HIS A 222 -8.95 -10.73 18.59
C HIS A 222 -10.25 -11.52 18.74
N GLU A 223 -10.42 -12.10 19.92
CA GLU A 223 -11.68 -12.65 20.34
C GLU A 223 -12.58 -11.53 20.90
N ARG A 224 -13.88 -11.79 20.92
CA ARG A 224 -14.85 -10.87 21.50
C ARG A 224 -14.53 -10.60 22.97
N GLY A 225 -14.57 -9.35 23.40
CA GLY A 225 -14.27 -8.97 24.78
C GLY A 225 -12.79 -8.88 25.14
N ALA A 226 -11.88 -9.09 24.21
CA ALA A 226 -10.44 -9.03 24.44
C ALA A 226 -9.95 -7.68 24.98
N PHE A 227 -10.64 -6.59 24.63
CA PHE A 227 -10.40 -5.23 25.13
C PHE A 227 -11.67 -4.38 24.98
N THR A 228 -11.68 -3.19 25.58
CA THR A 228 -12.80 -2.25 25.47
C THR A 228 -13.01 -1.81 24.01
N GLY A 229 -14.14 -2.19 23.40
CA GLY A 229 -14.45 -1.99 21.99
C GLY A 229 -14.21 -3.22 21.10
N ALA A 230 -13.79 -4.35 21.66
CA ALA A 230 -13.75 -5.65 20.96
C ALA A 230 -15.14 -6.32 20.96
N ASP A 231 -16.09 -5.70 20.26
CA ASP A 231 -17.50 -6.11 20.25
C ASP A 231 -17.74 -7.42 19.49
N ARG A 232 -16.81 -7.78 18.59
CA ARG A 232 -16.87 -9.01 17.77
C ARG A 232 -15.49 -9.61 17.61
N ARG A 233 -15.46 -10.90 17.30
CA ARG A 233 -14.25 -11.58 16.84
C ARG A 233 -13.77 -10.97 15.52
N LYS A 234 -12.46 -10.78 15.38
CA LYS A 234 -11.81 -10.31 14.16
C LYS A 234 -10.68 -11.25 13.75
N LEU A 235 -10.70 -11.67 12.49
CA LEU A 235 -9.58 -12.44 11.93
C LEU A 235 -8.33 -11.58 11.82
N GLY A 236 -7.18 -12.15 12.19
CA GLY A 236 -5.88 -11.53 12.06
C GLY A 236 -5.35 -11.56 10.62
N LYS A 237 -4.43 -10.65 10.30
CA LYS A 237 -3.77 -10.60 8.99
C LYS A 237 -2.97 -11.88 8.70
N PHE A 238 -2.43 -12.56 9.73
CA PHE A 238 -1.79 -13.87 9.55
C PHE A 238 -2.77 -14.97 9.14
N GLU A 239 -4.00 -14.95 9.68
CA GLU A 239 -5.05 -15.89 9.24
C GLU A 239 -5.50 -15.62 7.80
N ILE A 240 -5.64 -14.33 7.45
CA ILE A 240 -6.02 -13.91 6.09
C ILE A 240 -4.93 -14.29 5.07
N ALA A 241 -3.66 -14.22 5.48
CA ALA A 241 -2.51 -14.53 4.64
C ALA A 241 -2.22 -16.04 4.54
N ASP A 242 -2.99 -16.90 5.18
CA ASP A 242 -2.74 -18.34 5.20
C ASP A 242 -2.70 -18.93 3.78
N GLY A 243 -1.67 -19.74 3.50
CA GLY A 243 -1.33 -20.23 2.17
C GLY A 243 -0.68 -19.21 1.23
N GLY A 244 -0.64 -17.92 1.62
CA GLY A 244 -0.15 -16.78 0.84
C GLY A 244 1.16 -16.18 1.37
N THR A 245 1.27 -14.86 1.28
CA THR A 245 2.44 -14.08 1.70
C THR A 245 1.99 -12.90 2.56
N ILE A 246 2.72 -12.57 3.61
CA ILE A 246 2.55 -11.34 4.38
C ILE A 246 3.78 -10.43 4.20
N LEU A 247 3.52 -9.15 3.91
CA LEU A 247 4.52 -8.09 3.94
C LEU A 247 4.36 -7.29 5.24
N LEU A 248 5.42 -7.29 6.05
CA LEU A 248 5.53 -6.48 7.27
C LEU A 248 6.39 -5.26 6.93
N ASP A 249 5.76 -4.13 6.64
CA ASP A 249 6.48 -2.90 6.31
C ASP A 249 6.81 -2.11 7.58
N GLU A 250 7.98 -1.45 7.58
CA GLU A 250 8.53 -0.73 8.75
C GLU A 250 8.62 -1.61 10.01
N VAL A 251 9.10 -2.84 9.86
CA VAL A 251 9.20 -3.81 10.97
C VAL A 251 10.06 -3.33 12.14
N ALA A 252 10.95 -2.36 11.90
CA ALA A 252 11.80 -1.75 12.94
C ALA A 252 11.03 -0.98 14.01
N THR A 253 9.80 -0.55 13.72
CA THR A 253 9.00 0.33 14.60
C THR A 253 8.15 -0.43 15.63
N ILE A 254 8.05 -1.76 15.52
CA ILE A 254 7.21 -2.56 16.43
C ILE A 254 7.80 -2.62 17.85
N SER A 255 6.93 -2.59 18.86
CA SER A 255 7.32 -2.67 20.26
C SER A 255 7.96 -4.01 20.62
N ARG A 256 8.66 -4.04 21.75
CA ARG A 256 9.28 -5.29 22.25
C ARG A 256 8.29 -6.41 22.49
N ALA A 257 7.06 -6.10 22.92
CA ALA A 257 6.01 -7.09 23.11
C ALA A 257 5.62 -7.72 21.77
N MET A 258 5.42 -6.89 20.74
CA MET A 258 5.13 -7.35 19.38
C MET A 258 6.28 -8.15 18.77
N GLN A 259 7.53 -7.77 19.02
CA GLN A 259 8.70 -8.53 18.57
C GLN A 259 8.70 -9.98 19.11
N VAL A 260 8.27 -10.18 20.36
CA VAL A 260 8.15 -11.53 20.95
C VAL A 260 7.08 -12.35 20.25
N LYS A 261 5.89 -11.78 20.03
CA LYS A 261 4.79 -12.47 19.35
C LYS A 261 5.13 -12.77 17.89
N LEU A 262 5.74 -11.83 17.19
CA LEU A 262 6.18 -12.05 15.83
C LEU A 262 7.23 -13.16 15.74
N LEU A 263 8.18 -13.21 16.68
CA LEU A 263 9.18 -14.27 16.77
C LEU A 263 8.53 -15.65 16.94
N GLN A 264 7.51 -15.74 17.78
CA GLN A 264 6.77 -16.98 18.00
C GLN A 264 6.16 -17.49 16.69
N VAL A 265 5.45 -16.63 15.94
CA VAL A 265 4.85 -17.02 14.64
C VAL A 265 5.93 -17.45 13.63
N LEU A 266 7.06 -16.74 13.58
CA LEU A 266 8.18 -17.07 12.70
C LEU A 266 8.83 -18.42 13.01
N GLN A 267 8.80 -18.85 14.28
CA GLN A 267 9.42 -20.09 14.74
C GLN A 267 8.47 -21.28 14.71
N GLU A 268 7.27 -21.09 15.25
CA GLU A 268 6.31 -22.15 15.52
C GLU A 268 5.20 -22.27 14.45
N ARG A 269 5.05 -21.25 13.59
CA ARG A 269 3.98 -21.13 12.57
C ARG A 269 2.58 -21.21 13.17
N ARG A 270 2.45 -20.79 14.43
CA ARG A 270 1.20 -20.72 15.17
C ARG A 270 1.19 -19.51 16.09
N PHE A 271 0.01 -19.06 16.41
CA PHE A 271 -0.23 -17.95 17.33
C PHE A 271 -1.62 -18.05 17.94
N GLN A 272 -1.90 -17.22 18.95
CA GLN A 272 -3.22 -17.07 19.57
C GLN A 272 -3.75 -15.67 19.28
N ARG A 273 -5.08 -15.57 19.11
CA ARG A 273 -5.74 -14.26 19.04
C ARG A 273 -5.62 -13.53 20.37
N VAL A 274 -5.73 -12.20 20.32
CA VAL A 274 -5.79 -11.40 21.54
C VAL A 274 -7.03 -11.79 22.34
N GLY A 275 -6.84 -12.19 23.60
CA GLY A 275 -7.90 -12.70 24.46
C GLY A 275 -8.34 -14.14 24.20
N GLY A 276 -7.71 -14.84 23.24
CA GLY A 276 -7.98 -16.26 22.95
C GLY A 276 -6.93 -17.19 23.52
N GLU A 277 -7.29 -18.45 23.71
CA GLU A 277 -6.40 -19.52 24.21
C GLU A 277 -6.06 -20.57 23.15
N HIS A 278 -6.77 -20.55 22.01
CA HIS A 278 -6.57 -21.53 20.95
C HIS A 278 -5.41 -21.16 20.03
N ASP A 279 -4.54 -22.15 19.78
CA ASP A 279 -3.45 -22.03 18.80
C ASP A 279 -4.04 -22.11 17.38
N ILE A 280 -3.65 -21.18 16.54
CA ILE A 280 -4.00 -21.09 15.13
C ILE A 280 -2.73 -21.36 14.32
N GLU A 281 -2.73 -22.44 13.56
CA GLU A 281 -1.63 -22.79 12.66
C GLU A 281 -1.78 -22.07 11.32
N VAL A 282 -0.66 -21.57 10.77
CA VAL A 282 -0.64 -20.84 9.48
C VAL A 282 0.60 -21.18 8.66
N ASP A 283 0.42 -21.33 7.36
CA ASP A 283 1.53 -21.47 6.40
C ASP A 283 1.70 -20.18 5.58
N VAL A 284 2.36 -19.19 6.15
CA VAL A 284 2.56 -17.88 5.53
C VAL A 284 4.02 -17.67 5.17
N ARG A 285 4.28 -17.21 3.94
CA ARG A 285 5.60 -16.68 3.56
C ARG A 285 5.74 -15.25 4.07
N ILE A 286 6.89 -14.90 4.63
CA ILE A 286 7.12 -13.60 5.23
C ILE A 286 8.12 -12.80 4.42
N ILE A 287 7.74 -11.56 4.09
CA ILE A 287 8.61 -10.51 3.57
C ILE A 287 8.58 -9.40 4.60
N ALA A 288 9.73 -8.99 5.13
CA ALA A 288 9.85 -7.86 6.04
C ALA A 288 10.55 -6.71 5.35
N ALA A 289 10.12 -5.48 5.61
CA ALA A 289 10.76 -4.29 5.09
C ALA A 289 11.17 -3.34 6.23
N SER A 290 12.34 -2.71 6.10
CA SER A 290 12.85 -1.71 7.06
C SER A 290 13.58 -0.59 6.34
N ASN A 291 13.37 0.64 6.80
CA ASN A 291 14.14 1.82 6.43
C ASN A 291 15.22 2.16 7.48
N MET A 292 15.25 1.43 8.59
CA MET A 292 16.19 1.63 9.70
C MET A 292 17.22 0.51 9.70
N ASP A 293 18.40 0.81 10.23
CA ASP A 293 19.48 -0.15 10.47
C ASP A 293 19.13 -1.07 11.64
N LEU A 294 18.61 -2.27 11.34
CA LEU A 294 18.23 -3.26 12.34
C LEU A 294 19.41 -3.76 13.20
N PRO A 295 20.61 -4.03 12.65
CA PRO A 295 21.82 -4.29 13.43
C PRO A 295 22.09 -3.22 14.49
N ALA A 296 22.11 -1.94 14.12
CA ALA A 296 22.31 -0.84 15.05
C ALA A 296 21.22 -0.77 16.14
N LEU A 297 19.97 -1.05 15.79
CA LEU A 297 18.86 -1.14 16.76
C LEU A 297 19.03 -2.33 17.72
N CYS A 298 19.58 -3.45 17.26
CA CYS A 298 19.91 -4.58 18.13
C CYS A 298 20.99 -4.22 19.16
N GLU A 299 22.05 -3.51 18.76
CA GLU A 299 23.11 -3.03 19.66
C GLU A 299 22.56 -2.06 20.71
N GLN A 300 21.62 -1.20 20.33
CA GLN A 300 20.92 -0.28 21.24
C GLN A 300 19.90 -0.98 22.14
N GLY A 301 19.63 -2.26 21.93
CA GLY A 301 18.62 -3.03 22.64
C GLY A 301 17.18 -2.62 22.32
N LEU A 302 16.94 -1.89 21.23
CA LEU A 302 15.62 -1.49 20.76
C LEU A 302 14.96 -2.58 19.90
N PHE A 303 15.76 -3.41 19.24
CA PHE A 303 15.30 -4.56 18.48
C PHE A 303 15.92 -5.86 19.03
N ARG A 304 15.19 -6.98 19.00
CA ARG A 304 15.69 -8.26 19.50
C ARG A 304 16.58 -8.93 18.48
N GLN A 305 17.73 -9.40 18.91
CA GLN A 305 18.70 -10.08 18.06
C GLN A 305 18.18 -11.40 17.49
N ASP A 306 17.39 -12.17 18.27
CA ASP A 306 16.80 -13.43 17.84
C ASP A 306 15.77 -13.22 16.71
N LEU A 307 14.94 -12.19 16.81
CA LEU A 307 14.00 -11.80 15.75
C LEU A 307 14.75 -11.34 14.50
N PHE A 308 15.78 -10.50 14.66
CA PHE A 308 16.60 -10.05 13.54
C PHE A 308 17.15 -11.23 12.73
N TYR A 309 17.79 -12.22 13.37
CA TYR A 309 18.31 -13.39 12.64
C TYR A 309 17.21 -14.22 11.98
N ARG A 310 16.01 -14.24 12.51
CA ARG A 310 14.89 -14.96 11.92
C ARG A 310 14.29 -14.23 10.72
N LEU A 311 14.35 -12.90 10.68
CA LEU A 311 13.95 -12.08 9.54
C LEU A 311 15.05 -12.00 8.47
N ASN A 312 16.30 -11.90 8.87
CA ASN A 312 17.48 -11.72 8.01
C ASN A 312 17.99 -13.04 7.41
N VAL A 313 17.09 -13.85 6.85
CA VAL A 313 17.48 -15.11 6.17
C VAL A 313 17.99 -14.83 4.76
N PHE A 314 17.30 -13.97 4.03
CA PHE A 314 17.73 -13.53 2.71
C PHE A 314 17.62 -11.99 2.61
N PRO A 315 18.73 -11.27 2.81
CA PRO A 315 18.73 -9.82 2.77
C PRO A 315 18.78 -9.29 1.33
N ILE A 316 17.94 -8.28 1.08
CA ILE A 316 17.93 -7.50 -0.15
C ILE A 316 17.99 -6.03 0.24
N GLU A 317 19.07 -5.37 -0.12
CA GLU A 317 19.25 -3.93 0.09
C GLU A 317 18.97 -3.18 -1.21
N ILE A 318 18.09 -2.18 -1.15
CA ILE A 318 17.72 -1.35 -2.29
C ILE A 318 18.55 -0.08 -2.22
N PRO A 319 19.36 0.19 -3.25
CA PRO A 319 20.16 1.41 -3.29
C PRO A 319 19.26 2.65 -3.38
N PRO A 320 19.65 3.76 -2.74
CA PRO A 320 18.96 5.03 -2.89
C PRO A 320 19.07 5.54 -4.33
N LEU A 321 18.14 6.41 -4.74
CA LEU A 321 18.04 6.86 -6.15
C LEU A 321 19.31 7.58 -6.63
N ARG A 322 20.00 8.32 -5.75
CA ARG A 322 21.30 8.98 -6.04
C ARG A 322 22.43 8.01 -6.41
N GLU A 323 22.36 6.75 -6.02
CA GLU A 323 23.33 5.69 -6.36
C GLU A 323 22.97 4.91 -7.63
N ARG A 324 21.76 5.18 -8.18
CA ARG A 324 21.24 4.58 -9.42
C ARG A 324 20.68 5.63 -10.38
N ARG A 325 21.39 6.75 -10.54
CA ARG A 325 20.95 7.89 -11.37
C ARG A 325 20.64 7.50 -12.81
N GLU A 326 21.31 6.48 -13.33
CA GLU A 326 21.10 5.92 -14.67
C GLU A 326 19.67 5.38 -14.86
N ASP A 327 18.97 5.03 -13.77
CA ASP A 327 17.59 4.56 -13.80
C ASP A 327 16.59 5.71 -13.87
N ILE A 328 16.98 6.95 -13.50
CA ILE A 328 16.07 8.11 -13.43
C ILE A 328 15.33 8.36 -14.74
N PRO A 329 15.98 8.41 -15.92
CA PRO A 329 15.24 8.66 -17.16
C PRO A 329 14.14 7.62 -17.42
N LEU A 330 14.43 6.32 -17.21
CA LEU A 330 13.46 5.26 -17.40
C LEU A 330 12.33 5.32 -16.37
N LEU A 331 12.65 5.65 -15.11
CA LEU A 331 11.65 5.84 -14.06
C LEU A 331 10.72 7.00 -14.39
N VAL A 332 11.30 8.12 -14.87
CA VAL A 332 10.52 9.29 -15.30
C VAL A 332 9.59 8.92 -16.44
N ASP A 333 10.06 8.23 -17.47
CA ASP A 333 9.24 7.84 -18.62
C ASP A 333 8.03 7.00 -18.17
N VAL A 334 8.26 5.96 -17.35
CA VAL A 334 7.19 5.08 -16.87
C VAL A 334 6.21 5.78 -15.92
N LEU A 335 6.73 6.58 -14.96
CA LEU A 335 5.89 7.34 -14.04
C LEU A 335 5.05 8.37 -14.78
N PHE A 336 5.66 9.06 -15.74
CA PHE A 336 5.05 10.12 -16.50
C PHE A 336 3.90 9.60 -17.38
N GLU A 337 4.13 8.52 -18.15
CA GLU A 337 3.10 7.86 -18.95
C GLU A 337 1.91 7.43 -18.07
N ARG A 338 2.20 6.82 -16.92
CA ARG A 338 1.16 6.41 -15.97
C ARG A 338 0.37 7.60 -15.42
N LEU A 339 1.06 8.66 -14.99
CA LEU A 339 0.40 9.84 -14.41
C LEU A 339 -0.45 10.56 -15.44
N CYS A 340 0.01 10.70 -16.69
CA CYS A 340 -0.79 11.24 -17.77
C CYS A 340 -2.07 10.41 -18.00
N ALA A 341 -1.97 9.08 -18.02
CA ALA A 341 -3.10 8.19 -18.16
C ALA A 341 -4.11 8.31 -17.01
N VAL A 342 -3.63 8.36 -15.76
CA VAL A 342 -4.48 8.50 -14.55
C VAL A 342 -5.23 9.83 -14.54
N HIS A 343 -4.56 10.93 -14.92
CA HIS A 343 -5.16 12.26 -14.90
C HIS A 343 -5.86 12.64 -16.21
N GLY A 344 -5.97 11.70 -17.18
CA GLY A 344 -6.68 11.90 -18.46
C GLY A 344 -6.06 12.98 -19.31
N LYS A 345 -4.74 13.19 -19.21
CA LYS A 345 -3.99 14.15 -20.02
C LYS A 345 -3.39 13.45 -21.23
N ASP A 346 -3.34 14.15 -22.35
CA ASP A 346 -2.55 13.74 -23.49
C ASP A 346 -1.06 13.65 -23.08
N THR A 347 -0.30 12.85 -23.83
CA THR A 347 1.14 12.69 -23.56
C THR A 347 1.82 14.05 -23.58
N LEU A 348 2.27 14.49 -22.40
CA LEU A 348 3.04 15.71 -22.25
C LEU A 348 4.51 15.44 -22.64
N ASP A 349 5.25 16.46 -23.03
CA ASP A 349 6.68 16.38 -23.23
C ASP A 349 7.43 16.96 -22.02
N LEU A 350 8.63 16.48 -21.73
CA LEU A 350 9.46 16.99 -20.63
C LEU A 350 10.60 17.84 -21.21
N HIS A 351 10.78 19.06 -20.68
CA HIS A 351 11.88 19.90 -21.10
C HIS A 351 13.24 19.28 -20.73
N PRO A 352 14.25 19.25 -21.64
CA PRO A 352 15.55 18.62 -21.36
C PRO A 352 16.23 19.14 -20.08
N ALA A 353 16.12 20.44 -19.77
CA ALA A 353 16.69 21.01 -18.55
C ALA A 353 16.09 20.41 -17.26
N VAL A 354 14.81 19.96 -17.30
CA VAL A 354 14.20 19.27 -16.15
C VAL A 354 14.85 17.89 -15.96
N MET A 355 15.08 17.14 -17.03
CA MET A 355 15.76 15.85 -16.94
C MET A 355 17.20 16.01 -16.43
N GLU A 356 17.91 17.04 -16.87
CA GLU A 356 19.26 17.35 -16.35
C GLU A 356 19.22 17.66 -14.85
N ALA A 357 18.20 18.41 -14.38
CA ALA A 357 18.01 18.69 -12.97
C ALA A 357 17.71 17.42 -12.18
N PHE A 358 16.84 16.55 -12.69
CA PHE A 358 16.53 15.26 -12.06
C PHE A 358 17.77 14.37 -11.91
N MET A 359 18.66 14.36 -12.90
CA MET A 359 19.93 13.63 -12.86
C MET A 359 20.94 14.21 -11.86
N ALA A 360 20.85 15.50 -11.57
CA ALA A 360 21.76 16.20 -10.67
C ALA A 360 21.32 16.20 -9.20
N TYR A 361 20.02 16.06 -8.95
CA TYR A 361 19.44 16.10 -7.61
C TYR A 361 19.70 14.82 -6.81
N ASP A 362 19.77 14.92 -5.47
CA ASP A 362 20.14 13.79 -4.60
C ASP A 362 18.95 12.93 -4.15
N TRP A 363 17.73 13.36 -4.39
CA TRP A 363 16.50 12.63 -4.12
C TRP A 363 16.41 12.08 -2.69
N PRO A 364 16.36 12.91 -1.63
CA PRO A 364 16.26 12.43 -0.26
C PRO A 364 14.99 11.59 0.00
N GLY A 365 13.90 11.84 -0.71
CA GLY A 365 12.67 11.04 -0.69
C GLY A 365 12.62 9.95 -1.76
N ASN A 366 13.72 9.75 -2.50
CA ASN A 366 13.89 8.70 -3.51
C ASN A 366 12.78 8.73 -4.59
N VAL A 367 12.31 7.55 -5.02
CA VAL A 367 11.28 7.42 -6.08
C VAL A 367 9.94 8.04 -5.68
N ARG A 368 9.59 8.00 -4.37
CA ARG A 368 8.34 8.63 -3.89
C ARG A 368 8.36 10.14 -4.07
N GLU A 369 9.48 10.79 -3.84
CA GLU A 369 9.64 12.23 -4.08
C GLU A 369 9.57 12.55 -5.57
N LEU A 370 10.27 11.78 -6.41
CA LEU A 370 10.21 11.92 -7.87
C LEU A 370 8.78 11.78 -8.40
N GLU A 371 8.05 10.76 -7.95
CA GLU A 371 6.65 10.53 -8.32
C GLU A 371 5.75 11.70 -7.92
N ASN A 372 5.85 12.16 -6.66
CA ASN A 372 5.03 13.27 -6.16
C ASN A 372 5.31 14.59 -6.92
N LEU A 373 6.57 14.85 -7.26
CA LEU A 373 6.93 16.04 -8.04
C LEU A 373 6.39 15.97 -9.47
N LEU A 374 6.52 14.82 -10.12
CA LEU A 374 5.96 14.61 -11.46
C LEU A 374 4.42 14.70 -11.43
N GLU A 375 3.76 14.08 -10.46
CA GLU A 375 2.30 14.13 -10.32
C GLU A 375 1.80 15.55 -10.15
N ARG A 376 2.45 16.33 -9.27
CA ARG A 376 2.11 17.75 -9.07
C ARG A 376 2.27 18.55 -10.35
N ALA A 377 3.36 18.37 -11.07
CA ALA A 377 3.61 19.07 -12.33
C ALA A 377 2.57 18.68 -13.39
N VAL A 378 2.27 17.38 -13.55
CA VAL A 378 1.23 16.90 -14.47
C VAL A 378 -0.14 17.48 -14.14
N ILE A 379 -0.53 17.58 -12.88
CA ILE A 379 -1.83 18.14 -12.48
C ILE A 379 -1.93 19.61 -12.83
N LEU A 380 -0.87 20.40 -12.55
CA LEU A 380 -0.89 21.87 -12.69
C LEU A 380 -0.69 22.32 -14.15
N GLU A 381 0.00 21.53 -14.97
CA GLU A 381 0.30 21.92 -16.36
C GLU A 381 -0.98 21.93 -17.22
N THR A 382 -1.16 22.99 -17.97
CA THR A 382 -2.28 23.19 -18.91
C THR A 382 -1.86 23.14 -20.38
N GLY A 383 -0.54 23.14 -20.65
CA GLY A 383 0.04 23.07 -21.98
C GLY A 383 0.38 21.65 -22.42
N ALA A 384 1.29 21.54 -23.38
CA ALA A 384 1.73 20.26 -23.94
C ALA A 384 3.12 19.82 -23.43
N ARG A 385 3.76 20.60 -22.56
CA ARG A 385 5.15 20.36 -22.14
C ARG A 385 5.39 20.86 -20.71
N LEU A 386 6.01 20.02 -19.88
CA LEU A 386 6.50 20.42 -18.57
C LEU A 386 7.81 21.22 -18.68
N LEU A 387 7.81 22.40 -18.08
CA LEU A 387 8.92 23.35 -18.09
C LEU A 387 9.61 23.42 -16.72
N PRO A 388 10.82 23.98 -16.61
CA PRO A 388 11.49 24.17 -15.32
C PRO A 388 10.64 24.92 -14.27
N GLU A 389 9.82 25.88 -14.70
CA GLU A 389 8.93 26.68 -13.86
C GLU A 389 7.77 25.90 -13.21
N ASP A 390 7.50 24.69 -13.67
CA ASP A 390 6.49 23.77 -13.09
C ASP A 390 7.04 22.99 -11.88
N PHE A 391 8.33 23.13 -11.62
CA PHE A 391 9.05 22.41 -10.57
C PHE A 391 9.65 23.38 -9.54
N PRO A 392 9.89 22.91 -8.30
CA PRO A 392 10.54 23.73 -7.27
C PRO A 392 11.95 24.18 -7.66
N ASP A 393 12.31 25.42 -7.31
CA ASP A 393 13.62 26.02 -7.63
C ASP A 393 14.79 25.20 -7.04
N GLU A 394 14.57 24.52 -5.92
CA GLU A 394 15.57 23.68 -5.24
C GLU A 394 16.15 22.56 -6.14
N LEU A 395 15.37 22.08 -7.09
CA LEU A 395 15.82 21.08 -8.08
C LEU A 395 16.89 21.65 -9.01
N PHE A 396 16.87 22.95 -9.28
CA PHE A 396 17.74 23.63 -10.22
C PHE A 396 18.90 24.34 -9.53
N GLU A 397 18.88 24.47 -8.20
CA GLU A 397 19.96 25.12 -7.44
C GLU A 397 21.32 24.47 -7.70
N ASN A 398 21.37 23.14 -7.81
CA ASN A 398 22.59 22.41 -8.15
C ASN A 398 23.07 22.62 -9.59
N GLN A 399 22.18 23.07 -10.49
CA GLN A 399 22.53 23.43 -11.88
C GLN A 399 22.98 24.89 -12.00
N LEU A 400 22.24 25.79 -11.33
CA LEU A 400 22.52 27.23 -11.35
C LEU A 400 23.86 27.58 -10.65
N PHE A 401 24.18 26.82 -9.60
CA PHE A 401 25.40 27.01 -8.84
C PHE A 401 26.39 25.85 -8.99
N GLY A 402 26.21 24.90 -9.94
CA GLY A 402 27.04 23.71 -10.13
C GLY A 402 28.11 23.61 -9.05
N ARG A 403 27.92 22.89 -7.95
CA ARG A 403 28.68 22.92 -6.69
C ARG A 403 29.87 23.89 -6.77
N ILE A 404 29.68 25.12 -6.31
CA ILE A 404 30.84 25.93 -5.92
C ILE A 404 31.37 25.13 -4.72
N GLU A 405 32.32 24.22 -4.98
CA GLU A 405 33.08 23.58 -3.91
C GLU A 405 33.78 24.73 -3.19
N VAL A 406 33.15 25.17 -2.10
CA VAL A 406 33.75 26.16 -1.23
C VAL A 406 34.81 25.41 -0.42
N ASP A 407 36.02 25.35 -0.95
CA ASP A 407 37.14 24.93 -0.16
C ASP A 407 37.42 26.03 0.89
N THR A 408 37.10 25.72 2.14
CA THR A 408 37.32 26.63 3.27
C THR A 408 38.83 26.90 3.52
N ALA A 409 39.74 26.19 2.84
CA ALA A 409 41.17 26.46 2.84
C ALA A 409 41.54 27.60 1.91
N GLU A 410 40.68 27.97 0.95
CA GLU A 410 40.91 29.10 0.03
C GLU A 410 40.44 30.42 0.66
N ASN A 411 41.06 31.53 0.22
CA ASN A 411 40.59 32.83 0.68
C ASN A 411 39.31 33.28 -0.08
N LEU A 412 38.54 34.17 0.54
CA LEU A 412 37.26 34.64 -0.01
C LEU A 412 37.38 35.30 -1.40
N ALA A 413 38.52 35.88 -1.73
CA ALA A 413 38.74 36.51 -3.04
C ALA A 413 38.85 35.45 -4.16
N GLU A 414 39.54 34.36 -3.90
CA GLU A 414 39.68 33.22 -4.83
C GLU A 414 38.33 32.51 -5.03
N VAL A 415 37.56 32.30 -3.95
CA VAL A 415 36.20 31.73 -4.03
C VAL A 415 35.28 32.63 -4.86
N ARG A 416 35.33 33.95 -4.65
CA ARG A 416 34.54 34.93 -5.45
C ARG A 416 34.92 34.91 -6.91
N GLU A 417 36.21 34.95 -7.22
CA GLU A 417 36.69 34.96 -8.61
C GLU A 417 36.24 33.71 -9.36
N ARG A 418 36.35 32.52 -8.73
CA ARG A 418 35.89 31.25 -9.29
C ARG A 418 34.37 31.20 -9.50
N ALA A 419 33.59 31.73 -8.53
CA ALA A 419 32.13 31.82 -8.64
C ALA A 419 31.72 32.74 -9.80
N VAL A 420 32.34 33.88 -9.95
CA VAL A 420 32.11 34.82 -11.06
C VAL A 420 32.49 34.19 -12.41
N GLU A 421 33.67 33.56 -12.50
CA GLU A 421 34.11 32.88 -13.72
C GLU A 421 33.12 31.78 -14.15
N ARG A 422 32.59 31.02 -13.19
CA ARG A 422 31.62 29.96 -13.47
C ARG A 422 30.29 30.53 -13.95
N ALA A 423 29.79 31.57 -13.29
CA ALA A 423 28.57 32.26 -13.69
C ALA A 423 28.66 32.88 -15.09
N GLU A 424 29.78 33.55 -15.37
CA GLU A 424 30.06 34.12 -16.71
C GLU A 424 30.09 33.03 -17.79
N GLN A 425 30.75 31.90 -17.52
CA GLN A 425 30.84 30.78 -18.45
C GLN A 425 29.47 30.19 -18.78
N LEU A 426 28.62 29.93 -17.75
CA LEU A 426 27.28 29.39 -17.91
C LEU A 426 26.41 30.37 -18.72
N TYR A 427 26.36 31.65 -18.32
CA TYR A 427 25.58 32.66 -19.00
C TYR A 427 25.94 32.80 -20.47
N LEU A 428 27.24 32.83 -20.78
CA LEU A 428 27.70 32.94 -22.17
C LEU A 428 27.37 31.70 -22.99
N ARG A 429 27.46 30.51 -22.38
CA ARG A 429 27.11 29.25 -23.03
C ARG A 429 25.64 29.22 -23.42
N GLU A 430 24.74 29.59 -22.49
CA GLU A 430 23.31 29.66 -22.72
C GLU A 430 22.96 30.69 -23.82
N GLN A 431 23.51 31.88 -23.75
CA GLN A 431 23.32 32.93 -24.78
C GLN A 431 23.82 32.49 -26.15
N LEU A 432 24.93 31.77 -26.23
CA LEU A 432 25.46 31.23 -27.50
C LEU A 432 24.56 30.14 -28.05
N THR A 433 24.02 29.27 -27.21
CA THR A 433 23.06 28.23 -27.60
C THR A 433 21.78 28.86 -28.14
N ASN A 434 21.18 29.81 -27.41
CA ASN A 434 19.93 30.48 -27.79
C ASN A 434 20.03 31.25 -29.11
N HIS A 435 21.24 31.68 -29.46
CA HIS A 435 21.49 32.43 -30.69
C HIS A 435 22.25 31.63 -31.75
N GLY A 436 22.38 30.30 -31.61
CA GLY A 436 23.00 29.41 -32.59
C GLY A 436 24.47 29.82 -32.94
N GLY A 437 25.22 30.29 -31.94
CA GLY A 437 26.63 30.72 -32.10
C GLY A 437 26.82 32.03 -32.85
N ARG A 438 25.76 32.83 -33.08
CA ARG A 438 25.83 34.12 -33.78
C ARG A 438 26.38 35.22 -32.87
N ILE A 439 27.63 35.59 -33.02
CA ILE A 439 28.37 36.51 -32.16
C ILE A 439 27.65 37.87 -31.99
N ASP A 440 27.13 38.47 -33.08
CA ASP A 440 26.49 39.79 -33.02
C ASP A 440 25.13 39.76 -32.28
N ALA A 441 24.39 38.66 -32.43
CA ALA A 441 23.11 38.46 -31.73
C ALA A 441 23.35 38.22 -30.23
N THR A 442 24.27 37.30 -29.89
CA THR A 442 24.67 36.98 -28.52
C THR A 442 25.24 38.22 -27.80
N ALA A 443 26.13 38.98 -28.44
CA ALA A 443 26.70 40.20 -27.86
C ALA A 443 25.60 41.24 -27.52
N ARG A 444 24.63 41.42 -28.42
CA ARG A 444 23.54 42.35 -28.24
C ARG A 444 22.62 41.91 -27.09
N ALA A 445 22.29 40.62 -27.02
CA ALA A 445 21.48 40.05 -25.94
C ALA A 445 22.18 40.13 -24.58
N ALA A 446 23.49 39.93 -24.55
CA ALA A 446 24.30 40.03 -23.33
C ALA A 446 24.65 41.46 -22.93
N GLY A 447 24.23 42.48 -23.68
CA GLY A 447 24.62 43.90 -23.42
C GLY A 447 26.11 44.16 -23.58
N LEU A 448 26.82 43.37 -24.40
CA LEU A 448 28.24 43.43 -24.60
C LEU A 448 28.60 43.92 -26.03
N SER A 449 29.78 44.49 -26.23
CA SER A 449 30.30 44.63 -27.56
C SER A 449 30.81 43.31 -28.13
N PRO A 450 30.78 43.08 -29.45
CA PRO A 450 31.29 41.84 -30.04
C PRO A 450 32.76 41.55 -29.65
N ARG A 451 33.56 42.59 -29.43
CA ARG A 451 34.95 42.49 -28.99
C ARG A 451 35.08 42.02 -27.54
N GLN A 452 34.18 42.49 -26.66
CA GLN A 452 34.11 42.03 -25.26
C GLN A 452 33.64 40.57 -25.17
N LEU A 453 32.61 40.22 -25.92
CA LEU A 453 32.11 38.84 -25.99
C LEU A 453 33.22 37.89 -26.48
N HIS A 454 33.96 38.26 -27.54
CA HIS A 454 35.04 37.44 -28.04
C HIS A 454 36.18 37.23 -27.02
N ARG A 455 36.52 38.27 -26.25
CA ARG A 455 37.51 38.19 -25.16
C ARG A 455 37.05 37.23 -24.06
N LEU A 456 35.77 37.28 -23.65
CA LEU A 456 35.18 36.39 -22.64
C LEU A 456 35.09 34.95 -23.16
N MET A 457 34.68 34.75 -24.41
CA MET A 457 34.67 33.42 -25.04
C MET A 457 36.06 32.79 -25.04
N THR A 458 37.09 33.58 -25.36
CA THR A 458 38.50 33.12 -25.34
C THR A 458 38.94 32.78 -23.92
N ARG A 459 38.58 33.60 -22.92
CA ARG A 459 38.88 33.36 -21.51
C ARG A 459 38.24 32.05 -21.02
N HIS A 460 36.99 31.81 -21.39
CA HIS A 460 36.19 30.61 -20.97
C HIS A 460 36.32 29.44 -21.95
N ARG A 461 37.22 29.50 -22.94
CA ARG A 461 37.46 28.46 -23.95
C ARG A 461 36.22 28.02 -24.74
N LEU A 462 35.28 28.96 -24.96
CA LEU A 462 34.06 28.70 -25.73
C LEU A 462 34.34 28.97 -27.23
N LYS A 463 33.91 28.04 -28.09
CA LYS A 463 34.03 28.21 -29.55
C LYS A 463 32.64 28.31 -30.14
N LYS A 464 32.43 29.26 -31.07
CA LYS A 464 31.11 29.48 -31.71
C LYS A 464 30.64 28.27 -32.53
N GLU A 465 31.57 27.42 -32.95
CA GLU A 465 31.31 26.19 -33.70
C GLU A 465 30.56 25.16 -32.87
N ASP A 466 30.77 25.13 -31.55
CA ASP A 466 30.17 24.19 -30.61
C ASP A 466 28.66 24.45 -30.39
N PHE A 467 28.15 25.59 -30.87
CA PHE A 467 26.78 26.07 -30.69
C PHE A 467 26.02 26.27 -32.01
N ARG A 468 26.57 25.79 -33.12
CA ARG A 468 25.89 25.77 -34.42
C ARG A 468 25.16 24.43 -34.54
N GLY A 469 23.83 24.40 -34.23
CA GLY A 469 22.94 23.33 -34.61
C GLY A 469 22.50 23.48 -36.06
#